data_0b42e1310e20bbf77732f8d1971294b3
#
_entry.id   0b42e1310e20bbf77732f8d1971294b3
#
_cell.length_a   1.000
_cell.length_b   1.000
_cell.length_c   1.000
_cell.angle_alpha   90.00
_cell.angle_beta   90.00
_cell.angle_gamma   90.00
#
_symmetry.space_group_name_H-M   'P 1'
#
loop_
_entity.id
_entity.type
_entity.pdbx_description
1 polymer ?
#
loop_
_entity_poly.entity_id
_entity_poly.type
_entity_poly.pdbx_seq_one_letter_code
_entity_poly.pdbx_strand_id
1 'polypeptide(L)'
;LGSCNNNEVKYLNKEYSIEVRLDDLMSRMTLEEKVAQMTQFVGLNYITDADRNMTAEEILNSDSRASYRGLLKKDIAQMVADGKIGSFLHVLTMREANRLQELAQKSRLKIPLLIGIDAIHGNGMVAGTTVYPSPISLASTFNENIVFKIGQETAKEVRAHGSQWAFTPNVDVLRDPRWGRVGETFGEDPYLVGNFGIQMIKGLQSDDFSGFDNVIACA
;
A
#
# COMPACT_ATOMS: atom_id res chain seq x y z
N LEU A 1 36.56 31.17 10.56
CA LEU A 1 35.85 30.69 9.36
C LEU A 1 35.61 29.19 9.56
N GLY A 2 34.49 28.85 10.23
CA GLY A 2 34.07 27.48 10.42
C GLY A 2 33.54 26.93 9.10
N SER A 3 34.23 25.95 8.53
CA SER A 3 33.71 25.10 7.47
C SER A 3 32.51 24.35 8.02
N CYS A 4 31.28 24.73 7.62
CA CYS A 4 30.11 23.92 7.85
C CYS A 4 30.35 22.58 7.12
N ASN A 5 30.55 21.53 7.88
CA ASN A 5 30.56 20.16 7.39
C ASN A 5 29.16 19.82 6.85
N ASN A 6 28.97 20.04 5.54
CA ASN A 6 27.71 19.79 4.81
C ASN A 6 27.44 18.30 4.58
N ASN A 7 28.02 17.40 5.40
CA ASN A 7 27.93 15.95 5.22
C ASN A 7 26.94 15.25 6.16
N GLU A 8 26.20 16.00 6.98
CA GLU A 8 25.20 15.38 7.85
C GLU A 8 24.03 14.88 7.01
N VAL A 9 23.64 13.61 7.23
CA VAL A 9 22.50 12.98 6.56
C VAL A 9 21.26 13.22 7.41
N LYS A 10 20.58 14.35 7.19
CA LYS A 10 19.46 14.80 8.01
C LYS A 10 18.22 13.93 7.84
N TYR A 11 17.95 13.43 6.64
CA TYR A 11 16.72 12.67 6.38
C TYR A 11 16.61 11.36 7.19
N LEU A 12 17.72 10.79 7.64
CA LEU A 12 17.74 9.61 8.51
C LEU A 12 17.56 9.95 10.00
N ASN A 13 17.75 11.20 10.39
CA ASN A 13 17.68 11.63 11.78
C ASN A 13 16.26 12.10 12.11
N LYS A 14 15.57 11.39 13.03
CA LYS A 14 14.19 11.66 13.44
C LYS A 14 14.01 12.94 14.26
N GLU A 15 15.08 13.53 14.76
CA GLU A 15 15.05 14.79 15.52
C GLU A 15 14.76 16.01 14.66
N TYR A 16 15.01 15.91 13.35
CA TYR A 16 14.63 16.97 12.41
C TYR A 16 13.16 16.86 12.01
N SER A 17 12.55 18.03 11.72
CA SER A 17 11.17 18.06 11.21
C SER A 17 11.05 17.30 9.87
N ILE A 18 9.84 16.90 9.53
CA ILE A 18 9.56 16.17 8.29
C ILE A 18 10.02 16.99 7.08
N GLU A 19 9.76 18.29 7.07
CA GLU A 19 10.14 19.20 5.98
C GLU A 19 11.67 19.23 5.77
N VAL A 20 12.44 19.39 6.85
CA VAL A 20 13.91 19.40 6.79
C VAL A 20 14.44 18.05 6.29
N ARG A 21 13.84 16.96 6.70
CA ARG A 21 14.20 15.61 6.27
C ARG A 21 13.86 15.37 4.80
N LEU A 22 12.70 15.83 4.35
CA LEU A 22 12.28 15.72 2.95
C LEU A 22 13.19 16.56 2.03
N ASP A 23 13.49 17.80 2.38
CA ASP A 23 14.36 18.67 1.60
C ASP A 23 15.76 18.06 1.45
N ASP A 24 16.31 17.53 2.55
CA ASP A 24 17.62 16.87 2.53
C ASP A 24 17.59 15.62 1.63
N LEU A 25 16.57 14.76 1.77
CA LEU A 25 16.38 13.57 0.94
C LEU A 25 16.26 13.95 -0.54
N MET A 26 15.35 14.87 -0.87
CA MET A 26 15.09 15.31 -2.24
C MET A 26 16.32 15.92 -2.91
N SER A 27 17.16 16.63 -2.15
CA SER A 27 18.41 17.20 -2.65
C SER A 27 19.47 16.14 -3.01
N ARG A 28 19.39 14.96 -2.39
CA ARG A 28 20.33 13.84 -2.61
C ARG A 28 19.88 12.87 -3.69
N MET A 29 18.58 12.86 -4.02
CA MET A 29 18.00 11.94 -5.00
C MET A 29 18.37 12.34 -6.43
N THR A 30 18.78 11.34 -7.23
CA THR A 30 18.86 11.48 -8.68
C THR A 30 17.45 11.50 -9.30
N LEU A 31 17.35 11.86 -10.57
CA LEU A 31 16.07 11.81 -11.28
C LEU A 31 15.51 10.39 -11.33
N GLU A 32 16.38 9.40 -11.58
CA GLU A 32 16.02 7.98 -11.63
C GLU A 32 15.47 7.50 -10.29
N GLU A 33 16.09 7.91 -9.17
CA GLU A 33 15.61 7.56 -7.83
C GLU A 33 14.26 8.23 -7.50
N LYS A 34 14.02 9.46 -7.98
CA LYS A 34 12.71 10.11 -7.84
C LYS A 34 11.63 9.38 -8.64
N VAL A 35 11.92 8.98 -9.88
CA VAL A 35 11.00 8.19 -10.72
C VAL A 35 10.76 6.82 -10.09
N ALA A 36 11.79 6.20 -9.52
CA ALA A 36 11.68 4.91 -8.84
C ALA A 36 10.68 4.93 -7.68
N GLN A 37 10.54 6.05 -6.95
CA GLN A 37 9.54 6.17 -5.87
C GLN A 37 8.09 6.12 -6.38
N MET A 38 7.85 6.41 -7.65
CA MET A 38 6.54 6.31 -8.29
C MET A 38 6.28 4.94 -8.92
N THR A 39 7.25 4.01 -8.86
CA THR A 39 7.15 2.69 -9.44
C THR A 39 6.57 1.71 -8.42
N GLN A 40 5.50 1.02 -8.80
CA GLN A 40 4.84 0.00 -7.99
C GLN A 40 4.87 -1.35 -8.69
N PHE A 41 5.22 -2.40 -7.95
CA PHE A 41 5.11 -3.79 -8.38
C PHE A 41 4.14 -4.55 -7.46
N VAL A 42 3.69 -5.73 -7.87
CA VAL A 42 2.98 -6.64 -6.97
C VAL A 42 3.97 -7.47 -6.15
N GLY A 43 3.53 -7.98 -5.01
CA GLY A 43 4.33 -8.85 -4.15
C GLY A 43 4.95 -10.02 -4.91
N LEU A 44 6.18 -10.41 -4.56
CA LEU A 44 6.94 -11.42 -5.29
C LEU A 44 6.24 -12.79 -5.29
N ASN A 45 5.49 -13.09 -4.23
CA ASN A 45 4.71 -14.33 -4.15
C ASN A 45 3.48 -14.33 -5.08
N TYR A 46 3.08 -13.17 -5.57
CA TYR A 46 2.02 -12.99 -6.56
C TYR A 46 2.50 -13.17 -8.01
N ILE A 47 3.80 -13.05 -8.22
CA ILE A 47 4.43 -13.14 -9.54
C ILE A 47 4.75 -14.60 -9.81
N THR A 48 4.40 -15.08 -10.99
CA THR A 48 4.99 -16.30 -11.53
C THR A 48 6.23 -15.91 -12.33
N ASP A 49 7.33 -16.64 -12.15
CA ASP A 49 8.46 -16.57 -13.05
C ASP A 49 8.01 -17.16 -14.40
N ALA A 50 7.29 -16.35 -15.17
CA ALA A 50 6.91 -16.71 -16.50
C ALA A 50 8.19 -16.86 -17.34
N ASP A 51 8.36 -18.01 -17.98
CA ASP A 51 9.40 -18.16 -18.97
C ASP A 51 9.21 -17.05 -20.01
N ARG A 52 10.29 -16.41 -20.44
CA ARG A 52 10.26 -15.32 -21.44
C ARG A 52 9.54 -15.69 -22.74
N ASN A 53 9.29 -16.99 -22.92
CA ASN A 53 8.67 -17.58 -24.10
C ASN A 53 7.16 -17.90 -23.93
N MET A 54 6.57 -17.68 -22.74
CA MET A 54 5.13 -17.92 -22.55
C MET A 54 4.29 -16.98 -23.41
N THR A 55 3.33 -17.56 -24.10
CA THR A 55 2.30 -16.81 -24.83
C THR A 55 1.32 -16.14 -23.87
N ALA A 56 0.58 -15.16 -24.35
CA ALA A 56 -0.47 -14.51 -23.54
C ALA A 56 -1.53 -15.52 -23.06
N GLU A 57 -1.84 -16.54 -23.85
CA GLU A 57 -2.79 -17.59 -23.51
C GLU A 57 -2.25 -18.51 -22.40
N GLU A 58 -0.98 -18.88 -22.44
CA GLU A 58 -0.33 -19.66 -21.39
C GLU A 58 -0.26 -18.89 -20.07
N ILE A 59 -0.04 -17.56 -20.11
CA ILE A 59 -0.07 -16.68 -18.94
C ILE A 59 -1.48 -16.63 -18.34
N LEU A 60 -2.52 -16.47 -19.17
CA LEU A 60 -3.92 -16.43 -18.74
C LEU A 60 -4.38 -17.74 -18.11
N ASN A 61 -3.87 -18.87 -18.57
CA ASN A 61 -4.20 -20.21 -18.06
C ASN A 61 -3.29 -20.68 -16.91
N SER A 62 -2.27 -19.88 -16.54
CA SER A 62 -1.42 -20.16 -15.40
C SER A 62 -2.09 -19.70 -14.10
N ASP A 63 -1.75 -20.32 -12.95
CA ASP A 63 -2.13 -19.83 -11.62
C ASP A 63 -1.46 -18.49 -11.26
N SER A 64 -0.81 -17.88 -12.23
CA SER A 64 -0.12 -16.60 -12.10
C SER A 64 -1.13 -15.46 -11.99
N ARG A 65 -1.07 -14.72 -10.91
CA ARG A 65 -1.89 -13.51 -10.71
C ARG A 65 -1.25 -12.26 -11.29
N ALA A 66 0.08 -12.30 -11.55
CA ALA A 66 0.81 -11.26 -12.25
C ALA A 66 2.07 -11.82 -12.90
N SER A 67 2.40 -11.29 -14.07
CA SER A 67 3.68 -11.55 -14.72
C SER A 67 4.21 -10.25 -15.31
N TYR A 68 5.52 -10.10 -15.30
CA TYR A 68 6.20 -8.96 -15.91
C TYR A 68 7.10 -9.48 -17.04
N ARG A 69 6.76 -9.12 -18.27
CA ARG A 69 7.50 -9.61 -19.45
C ARG A 69 8.99 -9.28 -19.34
N GLY A 70 9.81 -10.32 -19.33
CA GLY A 70 11.27 -10.19 -19.29
C GLY A 70 11.87 -9.91 -17.91
N LEU A 71 11.06 -9.91 -16.83
CA LEU A 71 11.53 -9.78 -15.44
C LEU A 71 11.18 -11.04 -14.65
N LEU A 72 12.16 -11.59 -13.95
CA LEU A 72 11.98 -12.67 -12.98
C LEU A 72 11.90 -12.09 -11.56
N LYS A 73 11.40 -12.86 -10.60
CA LYS A 73 11.38 -12.47 -9.17
C LYS A 73 12.72 -11.99 -8.66
N LYS A 74 13.82 -12.68 -9.06
CA LYS A 74 15.18 -12.29 -8.67
C LYS A 74 15.59 -10.92 -9.23
N ASP A 75 15.14 -10.59 -10.44
CA ASP A 75 15.46 -9.31 -11.08
C ASP A 75 14.73 -8.18 -10.33
N ILE A 76 13.45 -8.40 -9.96
CA ILE A 76 12.67 -7.45 -9.16
C ILE A 76 13.27 -7.28 -7.77
N ALA A 77 13.69 -8.37 -7.11
CA ALA A 77 14.37 -8.30 -5.82
C ALA A 77 15.69 -7.50 -5.91
N GLN A 78 16.43 -7.64 -7.00
CA GLN A 78 17.63 -6.82 -7.25
C GLN A 78 17.27 -5.35 -7.50
N MET A 79 16.19 -5.07 -8.24
CA MET A 79 15.70 -3.70 -8.44
C MET A 79 15.34 -3.01 -7.11
N VAL A 80 14.78 -3.75 -6.14
CA VAL A 80 14.53 -3.22 -4.78
C VAL A 80 15.86 -2.86 -4.10
N ALA A 81 16.85 -3.75 -4.13
CA ALA A 81 18.16 -3.51 -3.54
C ALA A 81 18.90 -2.34 -4.20
N ASP A 82 18.65 -2.10 -5.49
CA ASP A 82 19.20 -0.97 -6.24
C ASP A 82 18.42 0.35 -6.00
N GLY A 83 17.30 0.33 -5.26
CA GLY A 83 16.46 1.51 -5.02
C GLY A 83 15.63 1.95 -6.22
N LYS A 84 15.27 1.02 -7.11
CA LYS A 84 14.51 1.27 -8.36
C LYS A 84 13.01 1.05 -8.23
N ILE A 85 12.52 0.71 -7.04
CA ILE A 85 11.11 0.47 -6.74
C ILE A 85 10.75 1.20 -5.45
N GLY A 86 9.65 1.94 -5.45
CA GLY A 86 9.17 2.70 -4.30
C GLY A 86 8.07 1.99 -3.52
N SER A 87 7.30 1.13 -4.17
CA SER A 87 6.14 0.50 -3.53
C SER A 87 5.83 -0.89 -4.08
N PHE A 88 5.10 -1.65 -3.26
CA PHE A 88 4.53 -2.94 -3.63
C PHE A 88 3.05 -2.99 -3.32
N LEU A 89 2.28 -3.65 -4.17
CA LEU A 89 0.90 -4.00 -3.96
C LEU A 89 0.78 -5.49 -3.61
N HIS A 90 -0.13 -5.85 -2.70
CA HIS A 90 -0.45 -7.24 -2.37
C HIS A 90 0.75 -8.08 -1.90
N VAL A 91 1.48 -7.60 -0.92
CA VAL A 91 2.42 -8.42 -0.15
C VAL A 91 1.64 -9.11 0.95
N LEU A 92 1.39 -10.42 0.80
CA LEU A 92 0.40 -11.15 1.62
C LEU A 92 1.00 -11.79 2.88
N THR A 93 2.30 -11.70 3.10
CA THR A 93 2.93 -12.29 4.28
C THR A 93 3.92 -11.34 4.92
N MET A 94 3.94 -11.32 6.24
CA MET A 94 4.92 -10.55 7.02
C MET A 94 6.37 -10.94 6.67
N ARG A 95 6.63 -12.22 6.38
CA ARG A 95 7.96 -12.69 5.97
C ARG A 95 8.42 -12.01 4.67
N GLU A 96 7.52 -11.90 3.70
CA GLU A 96 7.84 -11.23 2.42
C GLU A 96 8.01 -9.73 2.62
N ALA A 97 7.13 -9.08 3.39
CA ALA A 97 7.21 -7.66 3.71
C ALA A 97 8.57 -7.33 4.36
N ASN A 98 8.98 -8.08 5.37
CA ASN A 98 10.26 -7.90 6.03
C ASN A 98 11.44 -8.10 5.06
N ARG A 99 11.40 -9.15 4.22
CA ARG A 99 12.45 -9.40 3.22
C ARG A 99 12.58 -8.25 2.22
N LEU A 100 11.47 -7.71 1.75
CA LEU A 100 11.47 -6.57 0.82
C LEU A 100 12.04 -5.31 1.50
N GLN A 101 11.69 -5.05 2.75
CA GLN A 101 12.26 -3.94 3.52
C GLN A 101 13.77 -4.13 3.77
N GLU A 102 14.22 -5.35 4.07
CA GLU A 102 15.67 -5.66 4.19
C GLU A 102 16.44 -5.43 2.88
N LEU A 103 15.81 -5.72 1.74
CA LEU A 103 16.39 -5.42 0.43
C LEU A 103 16.47 -3.91 0.19
N ALA A 104 15.42 -3.16 0.51
CA ALA A 104 15.39 -1.71 0.37
C ALA A 104 16.49 -1.02 1.21
N GLN A 105 16.82 -1.57 2.39
CA GLN A 105 17.92 -1.06 3.22
C GLN A 105 19.32 -1.22 2.59
N LYS A 106 19.45 -2.01 1.54
CA LYS A 106 20.72 -2.15 0.77
C LYS A 106 20.90 -1.04 -0.26
N SER A 107 19.84 -0.34 -0.61
CA SER A 107 19.88 0.79 -1.56
C SER A 107 20.69 1.96 -1.00
N ARG A 108 21.17 2.81 -1.89
CA ARG A 108 21.99 3.99 -1.54
C ARG A 108 21.31 4.92 -0.53
N LEU A 109 20.03 5.17 -0.71
CA LEU A 109 19.26 6.09 0.15
C LEU A 109 18.51 5.38 1.28
N LYS A 110 18.41 4.06 1.25
CA LYS A 110 17.72 3.26 2.28
C LYS A 110 16.29 3.70 2.53
N ILE A 111 15.59 4.19 1.50
CA ILE A 111 14.19 4.58 1.62
C ILE A 111 13.37 3.30 1.81
N PRO A 112 12.55 3.20 2.87
CA PRO A 112 11.66 2.07 3.05
C PRO A 112 10.62 1.99 1.92
N LEU A 113 10.21 0.78 1.56
CA LEU A 113 9.13 0.57 0.61
C LEU A 113 7.78 0.91 1.23
N LEU A 114 6.90 1.50 0.44
CA LEU A 114 5.50 1.61 0.77
C LEU A 114 4.78 0.34 0.29
N ILE A 115 4.18 -0.42 1.21
CA ILE A 115 3.48 -1.66 0.89
C ILE A 115 1.98 -1.41 1.02
N GLY A 116 1.26 -1.59 -0.10
CA GLY A 116 -0.17 -1.41 -0.21
C GLY A 116 -0.93 -2.72 -0.33
N ILE A 117 -2.19 -2.72 0.11
CA ILE A 117 -3.10 -3.86 0.01
C ILE A 117 -4.54 -3.38 -0.17
N ASP A 118 -5.35 -4.13 -0.92
CA ASP A 118 -6.79 -3.94 -0.99
C ASP A 118 -7.43 -4.46 0.30
N ALA A 119 -7.85 -3.55 1.15
CA ALA A 119 -8.48 -3.88 2.42
C ALA A 119 -9.93 -3.37 2.46
N ILE A 120 -10.70 -3.70 1.42
CA ILE A 120 -12.04 -3.14 1.15
C ILE A 120 -13.04 -3.48 2.25
N HIS A 121 -12.97 -4.69 2.81
CA HIS A 121 -13.82 -5.14 3.90
C HIS A 121 -13.04 -5.99 4.92
N GLY A 122 -12.04 -5.40 5.51
CA GLY A 122 -11.01 -6.04 6.33
C GLY A 122 -9.80 -6.42 5.50
N ASN A 123 -8.78 -6.97 6.13
CA ASN A 123 -7.55 -7.43 5.45
C ASN A 123 -7.74 -8.82 4.79
N GLY A 124 -8.87 -9.05 4.15
CA GLY A 124 -9.35 -10.36 3.71
C GLY A 124 -8.50 -11.08 2.67
N MET A 125 -7.49 -10.43 2.10
CA MET A 125 -6.52 -11.07 1.21
C MET A 125 -5.44 -11.85 1.98
N VAL A 126 -5.31 -11.61 3.27
CA VAL A 126 -4.30 -12.25 4.11
C VAL A 126 -4.95 -13.35 4.95
N ALA A 127 -4.39 -14.56 4.90
CA ALA A 127 -4.92 -15.70 5.65
C ALA A 127 -4.87 -15.45 7.16
N GLY A 128 -5.99 -15.74 7.83
CA GLY A 128 -6.11 -15.62 9.29
C GLY A 128 -6.56 -14.25 9.79
N THR A 129 -6.85 -13.30 8.89
CA THR A 129 -7.40 -11.99 9.25
C THR A 129 -8.93 -12.00 9.21
N THR A 130 -9.54 -10.96 9.76
CA THR A 130 -10.99 -10.81 9.81
C THR A 130 -11.52 -10.27 8.49
N VAL A 131 -12.56 -10.92 7.96
CA VAL A 131 -13.36 -10.44 6.84
C VAL A 131 -14.65 -9.85 7.37
N TYR A 132 -14.86 -8.57 7.16
CA TYR A 132 -16.06 -7.85 7.56
C TYR A 132 -17.12 -7.89 6.43
N PRO A 133 -18.38 -7.53 6.71
CA PRO A 133 -19.37 -7.33 5.67
C PRO A 133 -18.89 -6.34 4.61
N SER A 134 -19.34 -6.52 3.37
CA SER A 134 -19.00 -5.61 2.27
C SER A 134 -19.48 -4.17 2.56
N PRO A 135 -18.86 -3.14 1.97
CA PRO A 135 -19.27 -1.74 2.18
C PRO A 135 -20.76 -1.48 1.95
N ILE A 136 -21.37 -2.07 0.92
CA ILE A 136 -22.82 -1.92 0.68
C ILE A 136 -23.65 -2.52 1.83
N SER A 137 -23.19 -3.61 2.45
CA SER A 137 -23.85 -4.21 3.62
C SER A 137 -23.64 -3.37 4.88
N LEU A 138 -22.47 -2.75 5.04
CA LEU A 138 -22.22 -1.80 6.13
C LEU A 138 -23.09 -0.56 5.99
N ALA A 139 -23.25 -0.05 4.77
CA ALA A 139 -24.09 1.10 4.48
C ALA A 139 -25.55 0.88 4.90
N SER A 140 -26.07 -0.35 4.73
CA SER A 140 -27.45 -0.69 5.12
C SER A 140 -27.69 -0.64 6.64
N THR A 141 -26.65 -0.55 7.46
CA THR A 141 -26.78 -0.34 8.91
C THR A 141 -27.10 1.09 9.28
N PHE A 142 -26.84 2.07 8.42
CA PHE A 142 -26.90 3.51 8.69
C PHE A 142 -26.15 3.91 9.97
N ASN A 143 -25.10 3.18 10.32
CA ASN A 143 -24.33 3.36 11.56
C ASN A 143 -22.86 3.70 11.27
N GLU A 144 -22.55 4.99 11.27
CA GLU A 144 -21.21 5.53 11.03
C GLU A 144 -20.16 4.97 12.01
N ASN A 145 -20.53 4.77 13.28
CA ASN A 145 -19.60 4.29 14.31
C ASN A 145 -19.14 2.86 14.06
N ILE A 146 -19.97 2.01 13.46
CA ILE A 146 -19.56 0.65 13.05
C ILE A 146 -18.49 0.76 11.97
N VAL A 147 -18.68 1.62 10.98
CA VAL A 147 -17.71 1.81 9.88
C VAL A 147 -16.37 2.30 10.42
N PHE A 148 -16.40 3.29 11.31
CA PHE A 148 -15.19 3.78 11.99
C PHE A 148 -14.43 2.67 12.73
N LYS A 149 -15.12 1.88 13.55
CA LYS A 149 -14.52 0.76 14.30
C LYS A 149 -13.93 -0.31 13.40
N ILE A 150 -14.62 -0.65 12.32
CA ILE A 150 -14.11 -1.61 11.32
C ILE A 150 -12.84 -1.06 10.67
N GLY A 151 -12.78 0.23 10.35
CA GLY A 151 -11.58 0.87 9.87
C GLY A 151 -10.40 0.73 10.84
N GLN A 152 -10.63 0.95 12.14
CA GLN A 152 -9.59 0.81 13.17
C GLN A 152 -9.06 -0.63 13.26
N GLU A 153 -9.94 -1.62 13.32
CA GLU A 153 -9.53 -3.02 13.42
C GLU A 153 -8.83 -3.50 12.12
N THR A 154 -9.31 -3.05 10.98
CA THR A 154 -8.67 -3.31 9.67
C THR A 154 -7.25 -2.73 9.65
N ALA A 155 -7.05 -1.50 10.11
CA ALA A 155 -5.73 -0.86 10.16
C ALA A 155 -4.74 -1.67 11.01
N LYS A 156 -5.14 -2.14 12.19
CA LYS A 156 -4.31 -2.99 13.06
C LYS A 156 -3.85 -4.26 12.35
N GLU A 157 -4.77 -4.97 11.68
CA GLU A 157 -4.44 -6.19 10.95
C GLU A 157 -3.53 -5.91 9.76
N VAL A 158 -3.79 -4.86 8.98
CA VAL A 158 -2.96 -4.44 7.84
C VAL A 158 -1.53 -4.11 8.32
N ARG A 159 -1.39 -3.35 9.40
CA ARG A 159 -0.08 -3.02 9.99
C ARG A 159 0.65 -4.25 10.52
N ALA A 160 -0.05 -5.13 11.21
CA ALA A 160 0.53 -6.36 11.76
C ALA A 160 1.13 -7.25 10.66
N HIS A 161 0.62 -7.20 9.44
CA HIS A 161 1.12 -7.96 8.30
C HIS A 161 2.19 -7.21 7.48
N GLY A 162 2.57 -6.00 7.89
CA GLY A 162 3.68 -5.25 7.30
C GLY A 162 3.29 -4.30 6.17
N SER A 163 1.98 -4.08 5.95
CA SER A 163 1.49 -3.06 5.00
C SER A 163 1.25 -1.72 5.70
N GLN A 164 1.41 -0.62 4.99
CA GLN A 164 1.25 0.73 5.50
C GLN A 164 0.21 1.54 4.73
N TRP A 165 -0.32 0.99 3.64
CA TRP A 165 -1.21 1.66 2.71
C TRP A 165 -2.39 0.75 2.37
N ALA A 166 -3.62 1.22 2.58
CA ALA A 166 -4.84 0.50 2.24
C ALA A 166 -5.54 1.21 1.08
N PHE A 167 -5.82 0.47 -0.01
CA PHE A 167 -6.60 0.96 -1.15
C PHE A 167 -8.09 0.87 -0.82
N THR A 168 -8.50 1.66 0.17
CA THR A 168 -9.86 1.75 0.69
C THR A 168 -10.03 3.07 1.47
N PRO A 169 -11.25 3.63 1.58
CA PRO A 169 -12.53 3.13 1.08
C PRO A 169 -12.77 3.40 -0.41
N ASN A 170 -13.59 2.56 -1.07
CA ASN A 170 -14.15 2.88 -2.36
C ASN A 170 -15.33 3.85 -2.15
N VAL A 171 -15.17 5.08 -2.64
CA VAL A 171 -16.18 6.15 -2.50
C VAL A 171 -16.91 6.45 -3.81
N ASP A 172 -16.90 5.49 -4.72
CA ASP A 172 -17.71 5.55 -5.93
C ASP A 172 -19.19 5.59 -5.57
N VAL A 173 -19.95 6.46 -6.23
CA VAL A 173 -21.39 6.53 -6.09
C VAL A 173 -22.03 5.58 -7.09
N LEU A 174 -22.73 4.54 -6.61
CA LEU A 174 -23.43 3.57 -7.44
C LEU A 174 -24.45 4.27 -8.32
N ARG A 175 -24.34 4.08 -9.64
CA ARG A 175 -25.29 4.62 -10.63
C ARG A 175 -26.00 3.51 -11.41
N ASP A 176 -25.36 2.39 -11.62
CA ASP A 176 -25.86 1.28 -12.41
C ASP A 176 -25.56 -0.05 -11.70
N PRO A 177 -26.57 -0.85 -11.36
CA PRO A 177 -26.37 -2.13 -10.65
C PRO A 177 -25.63 -3.20 -11.49
N ARG A 178 -25.44 -2.98 -12.79
CA ARG A 178 -24.63 -3.85 -13.66
C ARG A 178 -23.13 -3.66 -13.45
N TRP A 179 -22.71 -2.60 -12.77
CA TRP A 179 -21.31 -2.38 -12.44
C TRP A 179 -20.79 -3.48 -11.50
N GLY A 180 -19.70 -4.16 -11.90
CA GLY A 180 -19.21 -5.35 -11.20
C GLY A 180 -18.69 -5.12 -9.78
N ARG A 181 -18.45 -3.85 -9.37
CA ARG A 181 -17.91 -3.49 -8.05
C ARG A 181 -18.96 -2.88 -7.11
N VAL A 182 -20.24 -3.09 -7.37
CA VAL A 182 -21.36 -2.57 -6.55
C VAL A 182 -21.20 -2.90 -5.06
N GLY A 183 -20.74 -4.10 -4.73
CA GLY A 183 -20.55 -4.54 -3.34
C GLY A 183 -19.44 -3.80 -2.59
N GLU A 184 -18.53 -3.15 -3.30
CA GLU A 184 -17.35 -2.49 -2.74
C GLU A 184 -17.61 -1.01 -2.35
N THR A 185 -18.73 -0.43 -2.74
CA THR A 185 -19.12 0.94 -2.43
C THR A 185 -20.23 1.01 -1.38
N PHE A 186 -20.42 2.18 -0.77
CA PHE A 186 -21.46 2.40 0.25
C PHE A 186 -22.86 2.72 -0.34
N GLY A 187 -23.04 2.64 -1.65
CA GLY A 187 -24.35 2.74 -2.30
C GLY A 187 -24.51 3.91 -3.26
N GLU A 188 -25.78 4.29 -3.48
CA GLU A 188 -26.18 5.26 -4.52
C GLU A 188 -26.36 6.72 -4.01
N ASP A 189 -26.43 6.90 -2.70
CA ASP A 189 -26.58 8.23 -2.09
C ASP A 189 -25.19 8.85 -1.85
N PRO A 190 -24.84 9.95 -2.53
CA PRO A 190 -23.53 10.59 -2.37
C PRO A 190 -23.28 11.12 -0.95
N TYR A 191 -24.32 11.50 -0.21
CA TYR A 191 -24.19 11.93 1.18
C TYR A 191 -23.77 10.76 2.09
N LEU A 192 -24.44 9.64 1.96
CA LEU A 192 -24.11 8.42 2.72
C LEU A 192 -22.70 7.91 2.37
N VAL A 193 -22.39 7.82 1.08
CA VAL A 193 -21.05 7.41 0.60
C VAL A 193 -19.97 8.32 1.16
N GLY A 194 -20.17 9.64 1.14
CA GLY A 194 -19.22 10.61 1.67
C GLY A 194 -19.00 10.46 3.18
N ASN A 195 -20.09 10.37 3.97
CA ASN A 195 -19.99 10.23 5.42
C ASN A 195 -19.33 8.91 5.83
N PHE A 196 -19.70 7.80 5.21
CA PHE A 196 -19.11 6.50 5.52
C PHE A 196 -17.65 6.42 5.07
N GLY A 197 -17.32 7.02 3.91
CA GLY A 197 -15.95 7.18 3.46
C GLY A 197 -15.08 7.93 4.48
N ILE A 198 -15.58 9.06 5.01
CA ILE A 198 -14.91 9.84 6.07
C ILE A 198 -14.68 8.98 7.32
N GLN A 199 -15.67 8.22 7.78
CA GLN A 199 -15.54 7.37 8.97
C GLN A 199 -14.53 6.25 8.75
N MET A 200 -14.53 5.62 7.58
CA MET A 200 -13.54 4.59 7.24
C MET A 200 -12.13 5.18 7.22
N ILE A 201 -11.92 6.33 6.57
CA ILE A 201 -10.63 7.02 6.53
C ILE A 201 -10.16 7.36 7.96
N LYS A 202 -11.02 7.93 8.79
CA LYS A 202 -10.69 8.25 10.19
C LYS A 202 -10.33 6.99 10.99
N GLY A 203 -11.04 5.89 10.76
CA GLY A 203 -10.74 4.61 11.39
C GLY A 203 -9.36 4.07 10.98
N LEU A 204 -9.05 4.12 9.68
CA LEU A 204 -7.79 3.64 9.13
C LEU A 204 -6.59 4.50 9.54
N GLN A 205 -6.74 5.82 9.50
CA GLN A 205 -5.64 6.77 9.69
C GLN A 205 -5.48 7.25 11.13
N SER A 206 -6.58 7.25 11.93
CA SER A 206 -6.72 7.99 13.18
C SER A 206 -6.31 9.47 13.05
N ASP A 207 -6.21 10.17 14.17
CA ASP A 207 -5.80 11.59 14.19
C ASP A 207 -4.27 11.78 14.17
N ASP A 208 -3.51 10.73 14.40
CA ASP A 208 -2.05 10.76 14.49
C ASP A 208 -1.40 9.54 13.80
N PHE A 209 -0.68 9.80 12.72
CA PHE A 209 0.08 8.79 11.99
C PHE A 209 1.30 8.24 12.72
N SER A 210 1.67 8.77 13.88
CA SER A 210 2.80 8.26 14.65
C SER A 210 2.53 6.89 15.28
N GLY A 211 1.25 6.50 15.38
CA GLY A 211 0.83 5.21 15.93
C GLY A 211 1.21 4.02 15.03
N PHE A 212 1.39 2.87 15.67
CA PHE A 212 1.69 1.61 14.97
C PHE A 212 0.45 0.93 14.38
N ASP A 213 -0.74 1.42 14.72
CA ASP A 213 -2.02 0.81 14.35
C ASP A 213 -2.71 1.53 13.19
N ASN A 214 -2.02 2.47 12.54
CA ASN A 214 -2.58 3.33 11.50
C ASN A 214 -2.02 2.97 10.13
N VAL A 215 -2.85 3.14 9.10
CA VAL A 215 -2.46 2.98 7.69
C VAL A 215 -2.91 4.18 6.88
N ILE A 216 -2.20 4.47 5.81
CA ILE A 216 -2.61 5.48 4.83
C ILE A 216 -3.85 4.95 4.12
N ALA A 217 -4.96 5.67 4.16
CA ALA A 217 -6.13 5.38 3.36
C ALA A 217 -5.99 5.97 1.95
N CYS A 218 -6.58 5.29 0.97
CA CYS A 218 -6.63 5.75 -0.42
C CYS A 218 -8.08 5.61 -0.92
N ALA A 219 -8.80 6.72 -0.98
CA ALA A 219 -10.16 6.82 -1.49
C ALA A 219 -10.18 7.00 -3.00
#